data_67f1b780c193abbb8e4e5404921522e8
#
_entry.id   67f1b780c193abbb8e4e5404921522e8
#
_cell.length_a   1.000
_cell.length_b   1.000
_cell.length_c   1.000
_cell.angle_alpha   90.00
_cell.angle_beta   90.00
_cell.angle_gamma   90.00
#
_symmetry.space_group_name_H-M   'P 1'
#
loop_
_entity.id
_entity.type
_entity.pdbx_description
1 polymer ?
#
loop_
_entity_poly.entity_id
_entity_poly.type
_entity_poly.pdbx_seq_one_letter_code
_entity_poly.pdbx_strand_id
1 'polypeptide(L)'
;VADVVGGQLTHAGEMWNYAAGFPHPYPHFDGHGLSTIPCKSALWLNHKGERIGAERTGTEQTFAEPLVTGFDTHWLCQRVAAQEKPWTWHLLNWRIAAKEFAISGAEHNQRIRDRQFPAFLKELLLGNHRLVQQMQHESRHFLVADTLAELAGKMNALTCSHAIDPATLQATADAF
;
A
#
# COMPACT_ATOMS: atom_id res chain seq x y z
N VAL A 1 13.17 -31.17 -8.29
CA VAL A 1 14.50 -31.33 -7.63
C VAL A 1 14.34 -31.98 -6.26
N ALA A 2 13.41 -31.50 -5.41
CA ALA A 2 13.21 -32.08 -4.07
C ALA A 2 12.89 -33.57 -4.11
N ASP A 3 12.01 -34.01 -5.01
CA ASP A 3 11.62 -35.41 -5.16
C ASP A 3 12.80 -36.33 -5.56
N VAL A 4 13.75 -35.80 -6.34
CA VAL A 4 14.94 -36.55 -6.78
C VAL A 4 15.87 -36.92 -5.63
N VAL A 5 15.88 -36.09 -4.57
CA VAL A 5 16.72 -36.29 -3.37
C VAL A 5 15.91 -36.84 -2.20
N GLY A 6 14.70 -37.35 -2.44
CA GLY A 6 13.82 -37.90 -1.40
C GLY A 6 13.15 -36.86 -0.51
N GLY A 7 13.16 -35.58 -0.92
CA GLY A 7 12.43 -34.54 -0.24
C GLY A 7 10.95 -34.57 -0.58
N GLN A 8 10.10 -34.19 0.37
CA GLN A 8 8.66 -34.05 0.17
C GLN A 8 8.27 -32.58 0.17
N LEU A 9 7.52 -32.14 -0.87
CA LEU A 9 6.90 -30.83 -0.91
C LEU A 9 5.54 -30.91 -0.21
N THR A 10 5.37 -30.09 0.83
CA THR A 10 4.10 -29.93 1.53
C THR A 10 3.62 -28.49 1.42
N HIS A 11 2.31 -28.27 1.54
CA HIS A 11 1.72 -26.95 1.53
C HIS A 11 2.05 -26.11 0.26
N ALA A 12 2.20 -26.79 -0.89
CA ALA A 12 2.54 -26.11 -2.16
C ALA A 12 1.47 -25.10 -2.63
N GLY A 13 0.25 -25.20 -2.10
CA GLY A 13 -0.82 -24.21 -2.32
C GLY A 13 -0.78 -23.00 -1.39
N GLU A 14 0.06 -23.05 -0.33
CA GLU A 14 0.19 -21.95 0.61
C GLU A 14 1.21 -20.95 0.09
N MET A 15 0.73 -19.78 -0.27
CA MET A 15 1.58 -18.67 -0.73
C MET A 15 1.48 -17.51 0.26
N TRP A 16 2.61 -16.89 0.52
CA TRP A 16 2.64 -15.65 1.27
C TRP A 16 2.30 -14.49 0.34
N ASN A 17 1.03 -14.12 0.29
CA ASN A 17 0.55 -13.02 -0.54
C ASN A 17 0.48 -11.73 0.27
N TYR A 18 0.98 -10.65 -0.35
CA TYR A 18 0.80 -9.30 0.17
C TYR A 18 -0.13 -8.54 -0.77
N ALA A 19 -1.16 -7.93 -0.22
CA ALA A 19 -2.04 -7.04 -0.98
C ALA A 19 -1.49 -5.60 -1.06
N ALA A 20 -0.19 -5.41 -0.85
CA ALA A 20 0.46 -4.12 -0.81
C ALA A 20 1.66 -4.09 -1.77
N GLY A 21 1.57 -3.25 -2.78
CA GLY A 21 2.62 -3.06 -3.77
C GLY A 21 2.11 -2.25 -4.96
N PHE A 22 3.03 -1.77 -5.75
CA PHE A 22 2.74 -1.05 -6.99
C PHE A 22 3.85 -1.33 -8.03
N PRO A 23 3.60 -1.08 -9.32
CA PRO A 23 4.59 -1.32 -10.36
C PRO A 23 5.89 -0.59 -10.09
N HIS A 24 7.02 -1.29 -10.29
CA HIS A 24 8.34 -0.70 -10.11
C HIS A 24 8.55 0.45 -11.11
N PRO A 25 9.05 1.65 -10.67
CA PRO A 25 9.28 2.79 -11.58
C PRO A 25 10.29 2.45 -12.69
N TYR A 26 11.25 1.57 -12.39
CA TYR A 26 12.28 1.10 -13.31
C TYR A 26 12.27 -0.44 -13.38
N PRO A 27 11.30 -1.04 -14.09
CA PRO A 27 11.15 -2.50 -14.08
C PRO A 27 12.32 -3.18 -14.79
N HIS A 28 12.87 -4.25 -14.18
CA HIS A 28 13.89 -5.10 -14.80
C HIS A 28 13.29 -6.23 -15.64
N PHE A 29 12.00 -6.53 -15.42
CA PHE A 29 11.24 -7.54 -16.16
C PHE A 29 9.75 -7.17 -16.13
N ASP A 30 8.97 -7.77 -17.00
CA ASP A 30 7.52 -7.54 -17.06
C ASP A 30 6.85 -8.01 -15.77
N GLY A 31 5.98 -7.16 -15.21
CA GLY A 31 5.32 -7.40 -13.94
C GLY A 31 6.18 -7.14 -12.69
N HIS A 32 7.39 -6.56 -12.83
CA HIS A 32 8.20 -6.19 -11.67
C HIS A 32 7.50 -5.14 -10.81
N GLY A 33 7.27 -5.48 -9.55
CA GLY A 33 6.62 -4.62 -8.57
C GLY A 33 7.51 -4.24 -7.40
N LEU A 34 7.16 -3.16 -6.71
CA LEU A 34 7.70 -2.79 -5.41
C LEU A 34 6.77 -3.28 -4.32
N SER A 35 7.30 -4.02 -3.36
CA SER A 35 6.59 -4.39 -2.16
C SER A 35 6.66 -3.25 -1.15
N THR A 36 5.51 -2.72 -0.77
CA THR A 36 5.40 -1.68 0.25
C THR A 36 5.04 -2.28 1.59
N ILE A 37 5.51 -1.66 2.68
CA ILE A 37 5.04 -1.96 4.01
C ILE A 37 3.80 -1.11 4.24
N PRO A 38 2.62 -1.71 4.52
CA PRO A 38 1.40 -0.96 4.73
C PRO A 38 1.53 0.01 5.89
N CYS A 39 1.15 1.26 5.67
CA CYS A 39 1.09 2.26 6.73
C CYS A 39 -0.09 1.95 7.65
N LYS A 40 0.15 1.93 8.96
CA LYS A 40 -0.89 1.65 9.97
C LYS A 40 -2.00 2.68 9.97
N SER A 41 -1.63 3.94 9.69
CA SER A 41 -2.54 5.09 9.68
C SER A 41 -3.05 5.43 8.27
N ALA A 42 -2.87 4.56 7.29
CA ALA A 42 -3.39 4.76 5.96
C ALA A 42 -4.86 4.36 5.87
N LEU A 43 -5.63 5.16 5.16
CA LEU A 43 -6.98 4.79 4.78
C LEU A 43 -6.92 3.92 3.51
N TRP A 44 -7.38 2.68 3.63
CA TRP A 44 -7.44 1.76 2.52
C TRP A 44 -8.76 1.89 1.78
N LEU A 45 -8.65 2.13 0.47
CA LEU A 45 -9.80 2.35 -0.40
C LEU A 45 -9.85 1.28 -1.50
N ASN A 46 -11.06 0.92 -1.89
CA ASN A 46 -11.32 0.12 -3.05
C ASN A 46 -11.13 0.93 -4.35
N HIS A 47 -11.35 0.31 -5.50
CA HIS A 47 -11.23 0.95 -6.81
C HIS A 47 -12.21 2.11 -7.05
N LYS A 48 -13.25 2.26 -6.20
CA LYS A 48 -14.25 3.36 -6.25
C LYS A 48 -13.96 4.49 -5.25
N GLY A 49 -12.90 4.37 -4.44
CA GLY A 49 -12.58 5.36 -3.42
C GLY A 49 -13.36 5.17 -2.11
N GLU A 50 -14.01 4.03 -1.92
CA GLU A 50 -14.72 3.67 -0.69
C GLU A 50 -13.80 2.87 0.24
N ARG A 51 -13.98 3.00 1.54
CA ARG A 51 -13.15 2.31 2.54
C ARG A 51 -13.32 0.80 2.48
N ILE A 52 -12.22 0.07 2.37
CA ILE A 52 -12.20 -1.38 2.54
C ILE A 52 -12.31 -1.69 4.03
N GLY A 53 -13.28 -2.56 4.40
CA GLY A 53 -13.53 -2.92 5.79
C GLY A 53 -14.74 -2.25 6.42
N ALA A 54 -15.31 -1.21 5.82
CA ALA A 54 -16.55 -0.60 6.27
C ALA A 54 -17.78 -1.55 6.23
N GLU A 55 -17.65 -2.66 5.51
CA GLU A 55 -18.73 -3.65 5.34
C GLU A 55 -18.85 -4.65 6.50
N ARG A 56 -17.99 -4.61 7.50
CA ARG A 56 -18.15 -5.41 8.74
C ARG A 56 -19.26 -4.80 9.60
N THR A 57 -20.49 -5.00 9.18
CA THR A 57 -21.67 -4.71 9.98
C THR A 57 -21.83 -5.78 11.06
N GLY A 58 -21.36 -5.47 12.25
CA GLY A 58 -21.53 -6.33 13.44
C GLY A 58 -20.95 -5.65 14.66
N THR A 59 -21.34 -6.10 15.84
CA THR A 59 -20.96 -5.57 17.16
C THR A 59 -19.46 -5.63 17.47
N GLU A 60 -18.63 -5.99 16.50
CA GLU A 60 -17.17 -6.07 16.56
C GLU A 60 -16.47 -4.93 15.82
N GLN A 61 -17.14 -3.81 15.54
CA GLN A 61 -16.50 -2.55 15.17
C GLN A 61 -15.72 -2.01 16.38
N THR A 62 -14.71 -2.74 16.79
CA THR A 62 -13.75 -2.25 17.75
C THR A 62 -12.68 -1.46 17.02
N PHE A 63 -12.07 -0.51 17.72
CA PHE A 63 -10.91 0.30 17.28
C PHE A 63 -9.71 -0.49 16.71
N ALA A 64 -9.81 -1.80 16.61
CA ALA A 64 -8.84 -2.71 16.00
C ALA A 64 -8.95 -2.80 14.47
N GLU A 65 -9.97 -2.23 13.83
CA GLU A 65 -10.12 -2.25 12.38
C GLU A 65 -9.03 -1.50 11.59
N PRO A 66 -8.35 -0.46 12.11
CA PRO A 66 -7.18 0.07 11.43
C PRO A 66 -6.07 -0.98 11.26
N LEU A 67 -6.09 -2.05 12.06
CA LEU A 67 -5.11 -3.15 12.00
C LEU A 67 -5.38 -4.16 10.87
N VAL A 68 -6.51 -4.09 10.21
CA VAL A 68 -6.79 -4.84 8.97
C VAL A 68 -5.78 -4.48 7.88
N THR A 69 -5.12 -3.38 8.02
CA THR A 69 -4.23 -2.78 7.04
C THR A 69 -2.96 -3.54 6.71
N GLY A 70 -2.64 -4.66 7.31
CA GLY A 70 -1.41 -5.33 6.91
C GLY A 70 -1.17 -6.66 7.59
N PHE A 71 -1.92 -6.96 8.63
CA PHE A 71 -1.71 -8.17 9.42
C PHE A 71 -2.68 -9.29 9.05
N ASP A 72 -3.88 -8.97 8.54
CA ASP A 72 -4.79 -9.96 7.97
C ASP A 72 -4.68 -9.95 6.43
N THR A 73 -3.55 -10.42 5.94
CA THR A 73 -3.29 -10.48 4.49
C THR A 73 -4.26 -11.37 3.75
N HIS A 74 -4.72 -12.46 4.38
CA HIS A 74 -5.66 -13.40 3.77
C HIS A 74 -7.02 -12.73 3.50
N TRP A 75 -7.60 -12.11 4.53
CA TRP A 75 -8.86 -11.39 4.40
C TRP A 75 -8.77 -10.25 3.38
N LEU A 76 -7.69 -9.46 3.43
CA LEU A 76 -7.48 -8.35 2.51
C LEU A 76 -7.33 -8.83 1.06
N CYS A 77 -6.55 -9.89 0.81
CA CYS A 77 -6.42 -10.47 -0.53
C CYS A 77 -7.76 -10.98 -1.06
N GLN A 78 -8.58 -11.61 -0.22
CA GLN A 78 -9.93 -12.03 -0.60
C GLN A 78 -10.81 -10.83 -0.98
N ARG A 79 -10.77 -9.74 -0.20
CA ARG A 79 -11.55 -8.53 -0.49
C ARG A 79 -11.10 -7.85 -1.77
N VAL A 80 -9.79 -7.76 -2.00
CA VAL A 80 -9.24 -7.19 -3.23
C VAL A 80 -9.62 -8.05 -4.44
N ALA A 81 -9.51 -9.38 -4.32
CA ALA A 81 -9.87 -10.30 -5.40
C ALA A 81 -11.37 -10.32 -5.73
N ALA A 82 -12.22 -10.05 -4.74
CA ALA A 82 -13.68 -9.99 -4.92
C ALA A 82 -14.18 -8.70 -5.58
N GLN A 83 -13.32 -7.68 -5.72
CA GLN A 83 -13.69 -6.43 -6.39
C GLN A 83 -13.81 -6.60 -7.90
N GLU A 84 -14.58 -5.74 -8.53
CA GLU A 84 -14.64 -5.63 -10.00
C GLU A 84 -13.26 -5.35 -10.60
N LYS A 85 -12.45 -4.54 -9.90
CA LYS A 85 -11.08 -4.19 -10.28
C LYS A 85 -10.14 -4.56 -9.12
N PRO A 86 -9.12 -5.41 -9.34
CA PRO A 86 -8.29 -5.98 -8.29
C PRO A 86 -7.15 -5.04 -7.87
N TRP A 87 -7.46 -3.78 -7.60
CA TRP A 87 -6.50 -2.85 -7.02
C TRP A 87 -7.11 -2.04 -5.89
N THR A 88 -6.24 -1.46 -5.08
CA THR A 88 -6.58 -0.64 -3.93
C THR A 88 -5.80 0.66 -3.94
N TRP A 89 -6.28 1.62 -3.18
CA TRP A 89 -5.59 2.87 -2.94
C TRP A 89 -5.25 3.00 -1.46
N HIS A 90 -4.08 3.53 -1.16
CA HIS A 90 -3.71 3.94 0.19
C HIS A 90 -3.71 5.46 0.24
N LEU A 91 -4.67 6.01 0.96
CA LEU A 91 -4.77 7.45 1.18
C LEU A 91 -4.03 7.80 2.48
N LEU A 92 -3.07 8.71 2.36
CA LEU A 92 -2.27 9.20 3.48
C LEU A 92 -2.04 10.70 3.31
N ASN A 93 -1.80 11.38 4.41
CA ASN A 93 -1.22 12.71 4.35
C ASN A 93 0.32 12.63 4.38
N TRP A 94 0.98 13.74 4.06
CA TRP A 94 2.45 13.81 4.01
C TRP A 94 3.13 13.39 5.30
N ARG A 95 2.56 13.75 6.46
CA ARG A 95 3.12 13.40 7.77
C ARG A 95 3.08 11.90 8.03
N ILE A 96 1.98 11.24 7.69
CA ILE A 96 1.83 9.78 7.80
C ILE A 96 2.81 9.11 6.82
N ALA A 97 2.83 9.55 5.57
CA ALA A 97 3.73 9.03 4.56
C ALA A 97 5.19 9.11 5.01
N ALA A 98 5.66 10.27 5.48
CA ALA A 98 7.04 10.44 5.94
C ALA A 98 7.39 9.56 7.14
N LYS A 99 6.42 9.24 8.01
CA LYS A 99 6.65 8.47 9.23
C LYS A 99 6.49 6.96 9.06
N GLU A 100 5.60 6.54 8.19
CA GLU A 100 5.17 5.14 8.13
C GLU A 100 5.43 4.46 6.79
N PHE A 101 5.58 5.24 5.70
CA PHE A 101 5.80 4.65 4.39
C PHE A 101 7.19 4.04 4.30
N ALA A 102 7.23 2.77 3.90
CA ALA A 102 8.48 2.05 3.69
C ALA A 102 8.34 1.09 2.49
N ILE A 103 9.46 0.78 1.88
CA ILE A 103 9.57 -0.16 0.77
C ILE A 103 10.48 -1.30 1.22
N SER A 104 10.10 -2.54 0.91
CA SER A 104 10.95 -3.70 1.16
C SER A 104 12.13 -3.73 0.20
N GLY A 105 13.25 -4.28 0.68
CA GLY A 105 14.46 -4.46 -0.12
C GLY A 105 15.59 -3.51 0.26
N ALA A 106 16.80 -4.03 0.18
CA ALA A 106 18.02 -3.30 0.56
C ALA A 106 18.32 -2.14 -0.40
N GLU A 107 17.89 -2.23 -1.66
CA GLU A 107 18.08 -1.20 -2.69
C GLU A 107 17.36 0.11 -2.36
N HIS A 108 16.20 0.02 -1.70
CA HIS A 108 15.42 1.19 -1.27
C HIS A 108 15.77 1.65 0.15
N ASN A 109 16.49 0.83 0.92
CA ASN A 109 16.90 1.11 2.29
C ASN A 109 18.40 1.37 2.40
N GLN A 110 18.92 2.32 1.63
CA GLN A 110 20.35 2.63 1.54
C GLN A 110 21.02 2.86 2.90
N ARG A 111 20.34 3.54 3.85
CA ARG A 111 20.88 3.82 5.18
C ARG A 111 21.17 2.54 5.97
N ILE A 112 20.32 1.53 5.83
CA ILE A 112 20.51 0.22 6.46
C ILE A 112 21.57 -0.56 5.70
N ARG A 113 21.48 -0.62 4.36
CA ARG A 113 22.45 -1.30 3.51
C ARG A 113 23.87 -0.81 3.72
N ASP A 114 24.04 0.51 3.77
CA ASP A 114 25.35 1.15 3.89
C ASP A 114 25.76 1.39 5.35
N ARG A 115 25.05 0.78 6.33
CA ARG A 115 25.29 0.84 7.78
C ARG A 115 25.36 2.27 8.34
N GLN A 116 24.58 3.19 7.78
CA GLN A 116 24.52 4.59 8.22
C GLN A 116 23.53 4.74 9.38
N PHE A 117 23.74 4.04 10.48
CA PHE A 117 22.80 3.95 11.59
C PHE A 117 22.39 5.31 12.20
N PRO A 118 23.28 6.31 12.39
CA PRO A 118 22.85 7.62 12.89
C PRO A 118 21.86 8.32 11.93
N ALA A 119 22.10 8.25 10.62
CA ALA A 119 21.22 8.82 9.63
C ALA A 119 19.88 8.07 9.56
N PHE A 120 19.90 6.75 9.66
CA PHE A 120 18.71 5.92 9.76
C PHE A 120 17.87 6.26 11.00
N LEU A 121 18.51 6.41 12.17
CA LEU A 121 17.81 6.80 13.40
C LEU A 121 17.18 8.18 13.28
N LYS A 122 17.85 9.12 12.63
CA LYS A 122 17.30 10.46 12.33
C LYS A 122 16.06 10.35 11.42
N GLU A 123 16.11 9.56 10.36
CA GLU A 123 14.95 9.31 9.48
C GLU A 123 13.79 8.66 10.24
N LEU A 124 14.08 7.73 11.16
CA LEU A 124 13.06 7.08 11.99
C LEU A 124 12.35 8.07 12.94
N LEU A 125 13.10 9.01 13.53
CA LEU A 125 12.56 9.99 14.48
C LEU A 125 11.84 11.14 13.79
N LEU A 126 12.41 11.68 12.70
CA LEU A 126 11.93 12.88 12.03
C LEU A 126 11.03 12.58 10.82
N GLY A 127 11.04 11.35 10.34
CA GLY A 127 10.37 10.90 9.11
C GLY A 127 11.31 10.81 7.92
N ASN A 128 11.03 9.87 7.03
CA ASN A 128 11.80 9.63 5.81
C ASN A 128 11.24 10.45 4.63
N HIS A 129 11.32 11.77 4.74
CA HIS A 129 10.85 12.69 3.69
C HIS A 129 11.54 12.46 2.34
N ARG A 130 12.81 12.01 2.37
CA ARG A 130 13.57 11.71 1.16
C ARG A 130 12.91 10.60 0.34
N LEU A 131 12.52 9.50 0.99
CA LEU A 131 11.86 8.38 0.32
C LEU A 131 10.52 8.81 -0.29
N VAL A 132 9.73 9.58 0.45
CA VAL A 132 8.43 10.08 -0.02
C VAL A 132 8.61 10.99 -1.25
N GLN A 133 9.57 11.92 -1.21
CA GLN A 133 9.90 12.78 -2.35
C GLN A 133 10.41 11.97 -3.54
N GLN A 134 11.27 10.98 -3.31
CA GLN A 134 11.76 10.09 -4.35
C GLN A 134 10.60 9.38 -5.04
N MET A 135 9.68 8.77 -4.28
CA MET A 135 8.53 8.09 -4.85
C MET A 135 7.58 9.02 -5.60
N GLN A 136 7.39 10.24 -5.13
CA GLN A 136 6.61 11.25 -5.82
C GLN A 136 7.19 11.59 -7.20
N HIS A 137 8.51 11.60 -7.34
CA HIS A 137 9.19 11.93 -8.61
C HIS A 137 9.34 10.71 -9.54
N GLU A 138 9.55 9.53 -8.99
CA GLU A 138 9.91 8.35 -9.76
C GLU A 138 8.70 7.47 -10.12
N SER A 139 7.68 7.44 -9.27
CA SER A 139 6.54 6.55 -9.46
C SER A 139 5.28 7.29 -9.90
N ARG A 140 4.78 6.97 -11.08
CA ARG A 140 3.46 7.46 -11.53
C ARG A 140 2.29 6.97 -10.67
N HIS A 141 2.50 5.94 -9.84
CA HIS A 141 1.50 5.37 -8.94
C HIS A 141 1.50 6.03 -7.56
N PHE A 142 2.44 6.92 -7.29
CA PHE A 142 2.51 7.70 -6.06
C PHE A 142 1.95 9.11 -6.32
N LEU A 143 0.63 9.24 -6.21
CA LEU A 143 -0.09 10.46 -6.54
C LEU A 143 -0.08 11.44 -5.36
N VAL A 144 0.18 12.71 -5.66
CA VAL A 144 0.15 13.81 -4.68
C VAL A 144 -0.75 14.92 -5.19
N ALA A 145 -1.59 15.47 -4.32
CA ALA A 145 -2.49 16.56 -4.61
C ALA A 145 -2.75 17.40 -3.35
N ASP A 146 -3.13 18.65 -3.54
CA ASP A 146 -3.45 19.56 -2.44
C ASP A 146 -4.89 19.39 -1.96
N THR A 147 -5.76 18.84 -2.79
CA THR A 147 -7.17 18.58 -2.48
C THR A 147 -7.57 17.15 -2.85
N LEU A 148 -8.59 16.60 -2.15
CA LEU A 148 -9.14 15.29 -2.48
C LEU A 148 -9.83 15.29 -3.85
N ALA A 149 -10.39 16.40 -4.28
CA ALA A 149 -11.00 16.52 -5.62
C ALA A 149 -9.93 16.40 -6.72
N GLU A 150 -8.79 17.08 -6.58
CA GLU A 150 -7.66 16.94 -7.49
C GLU A 150 -7.10 15.52 -7.46
N LEU A 151 -6.97 14.93 -6.27
CA LEU A 151 -6.48 13.56 -6.10
C LEU A 151 -7.40 12.57 -6.82
N ALA A 152 -8.71 12.66 -6.64
CA ALA A 152 -9.69 11.83 -7.35
C ALA A 152 -9.55 11.95 -8.89
N GLY A 153 -9.31 13.14 -9.39
CA GLY A 153 -9.01 13.37 -10.82
C GLY A 153 -7.76 12.64 -11.27
N LYS A 154 -6.67 12.71 -10.49
CA LYS A 154 -5.41 11.99 -10.79
C LYS A 154 -5.58 10.47 -10.72
N MET A 155 -6.31 9.96 -9.73
CA MET A 155 -6.61 8.54 -9.58
C MET A 155 -7.43 8.02 -10.78
N ASN A 156 -8.46 8.74 -11.19
CA ASN A 156 -9.26 8.42 -12.36
C ASN A 156 -8.42 8.46 -13.65
N ALA A 157 -7.58 9.46 -13.83
CA ALA A 157 -6.68 9.57 -14.99
C ALA A 157 -5.70 8.40 -15.06
N LEU A 158 -5.11 8.00 -13.92
CA LEU A 158 -4.17 6.88 -13.87
C LEU A 158 -4.82 5.55 -14.26
N THR A 159 -6.07 5.33 -13.87
CA THR A 159 -6.82 4.09 -14.14
C THR A 159 -7.66 4.16 -15.42
N CYS A 160 -7.60 5.26 -16.16
CA CYS A 160 -8.47 5.52 -17.32
C CYS A 160 -9.94 5.27 -17.03
N SER A 161 -10.42 5.73 -15.86
CA SER A 161 -11.77 5.52 -15.36
C SER A 161 -12.40 6.81 -14.83
N HIS A 162 -13.68 6.74 -14.47
CA HIS A 162 -14.40 7.77 -13.73
C HIS A 162 -15.04 7.16 -12.47
N ALA A 163 -14.46 6.09 -11.94
CA ALA A 163 -15.05 5.32 -10.86
C ALA A 163 -14.99 6.06 -9.51
N ILE A 164 -14.03 6.96 -9.33
CA ILE A 164 -13.86 7.70 -8.08
C ILE A 164 -14.55 9.05 -8.18
N ASP A 165 -15.64 9.18 -7.43
CA ASP A 165 -16.34 10.44 -7.25
C ASP A 165 -15.66 11.27 -6.14
N PRO A 166 -15.29 12.55 -6.40
CA PRO A 166 -14.65 13.40 -5.42
C PRO A 166 -15.43 13.58 -4.11
N ALA A 167 -16.77 13.65 -4.19
CA ALA A 167 -17.59 13.81 -3.00
C ALA A 167 -17.61 12.54 -2.15
N THR A 168 -17.66 11.37 -2.77
CA THR A 168 -17.53 10.07 -2.09
C THR A 168 -16.17 9.93 -1.42
N LEU A 169 -15.09 10.30 -2.12
CA LEU A 169 -13.73 10.27 -1.54
C LEU A 169 -13.61 11.20 -0.33
N GLN A 170 -14.19 12.41 -0.43
CA GLN A 170 -14.21 13.37 0.68
C GLN A 170 -14.99 12.79 1.88
N ALA A 171 -16.22 12.31 1.65
CA ALA A 171 -17.03 11.72 2.71
C ALA A 171 -16.35 10.52 3.38
N THR A 172 -15.67 9.70 2.59
CA THR A 172 -14.90 8.55 3.11
C THR A 172 -13.73 9.00 3.99
N ALA A 173 -13.02 10.06 3.59
CA ALA A 173 -11.91 10.61 4.37
C ALA A 173 -12.39 11.31 5.67
N ASP A 174 -13.53 12.01 5.60
CA ASP A 174 -14.11 12.71 6.76
C ASP A 174 -14.67 11.72 7.82
N ALA A 175 -15.06 10.53 7.40
CA ALA A 175 -15.54 9.46 8.29
C ALA A 175 -14.43 8.64 8.95
N PHE A 176 -13.15 8.85 8.58
CA PHE A 176 -11.97 8.15 9.10
C PHE A 176 -11.34 8.90 10.27
#